data_aaf80c237cfded4b2a54b3c63387ed4a
#
_entry.id   aaf80c237cfded4b2a54b3c63387ed4a
#
_cell.length_a   1.000
_cell.length_b   1.000
_cell.length_c   1.000
_cell.angle_alpha   90.00
_cell.angle_beta   90.00
_cell.angle_gamma   90.00
#
_symmetry.space_group_name_H-M   'P 1'
#
loop_
_entity.id
_entity.type
_entity.pdbx_description
1 polymer ?
#
loop_
_entity_poly.entity_id
_entity_poly.type
_entity_poly.pdbx_seq_one_letter_code
_entity_poly.pdbx_strand_id
1 'polypeptide(L)'
;MSKDGRLSRRDFVRSGALTAAALAVPIGSSASSLTSRDERASPKEAPPIRLGLASYTFRNFTRAQLIGFMKQLNVCALNAKDVKDHLPLDPEQEAAALSDYVAAGITLHAAGAIYFPKDEDADIRSKFDYCKRAGINVIVAGDPAVATLPRIEKFVKEYDIRIAIHNHGPEDKLWPSPLDVLKVVKNMDPRMGCCIDVGHAVRAGADIVQTIQEAGPRLFNIHMKDLTDFHDKESQVAVGEGIMPVRKMFEALVAVKYKGFVDLEYEIHSDDPMPGVIASFSYMRGALAGMGPRTNSAAS
;
A
#
# COMPACT_ATOMS: atom_id res chain seq x y z
N MET A 1 -11.09 -40.74 -46.13
CA MET A 1 -10.22 -41.43 -45.19
C MET A 1 -9.01 -40.55 -44.94
N SER A 2 -9.02 -39.81 -43.88
CA SER A 2 -7.88 -38.97 -43.43
C SER A 2 -7.61 -39.34 -41.97
N LYS A 3 -6.39 -39.77 -41.66
CA LYS A 3 -5.97 -40.15 -40.33
C LYS A 3 -5.23 -38.95 -39.72
N ASP A 4 -5.79 -38.37 -38.66
CA ASP A 4 -5.17 -37.37 -37.82
C ASP A 4 -4.03 -38.01 -37.00
N GLY A 5 -2.79 -37.61 -37.29
CA GLY A 5 -1.61 -37.98 -36.52
C GLY A 5 -1.37 -36.95 -35.37
N ARG A 6 -1.96 -37.18 -34.20
CA ARG A 6 -1.59 -36.46 -32.99
C ARG A 6 -0.56 -37.25 -32.19
N LEU A 7 0.68 -36.78 -32.12
CA LEU A 7 1.72 -37.35 -31.26
C LEU A 7 1.38 -37.06 -29.80
N SER A 8 1.41 -38.09 -28.96
CA SER A 8 1.14 -38.02 -27.52
C SER A 8 2.39 -37.56 -26.79
N ARG A 9 2.19 -36.84 -25.64
CA ARG A 9 3.28 -36.38 -24.77
C ARG A 9 4.22 -37.49 -24.26
N ARG A 10 3.84 -38.74 -24.37
CA ARG A 10 4.66 -39.90 -24.01
C ARG A 10 5.70 -40.28 -25.07
N ASP A 11 5.49 -39.92 -26.33
CA ASP A 11 6.38 -40.25 -27.43
C ASP A 11 7.59 -39.33 -27.53
N PHE A 12 7.50 -38.14 -26.94
CA PHE A 12 8.58 -37.15 -26.90
C PHE A 12 9.71 -37.51 -25.92
N VAL A 13 9.44 -38.29 -24.87
CA VAL A 13 10.39 -38.67 -23.84
C VAL A 13 11.26 -39.88 -24.20
N ARG A 14 10.90 -40.63 -25.23
CA ARG A 14 11.62 -41.87 -25.60
C ARG A 14 12.69 -41.75 -26.71
N SER A 15 12.85 -40.57 -27.31
CA SER A 15 13.79 -40.39 -28.43
C SER A 15 15.11 -39.69 -28.07
N GLY A 16 15.44 -39.56 -26.79
CA GLY A 16 16.62 -38.83 -26.28
C GLY A 16 17.69 -39.66 -25.60
N ALA A 17 17.95 -40.90 -26.07
CA ALA A 17 19.08 -41.67 -25.52
C ALA A 17 19.80 -42.42 -26.64
N LEU A 18 21.14 -42.26 -26.69
CA LEU A 18 22.19 -42.90 -27.49
C LEU A 18 22.77 -41.95 -28.56
N THR A 19 23.96 -41.40 -28.29
CA THR A 19 25.28 -41.98 -28.57
C THR A 19 26.38 -41.11 -28.00
N ALA A 20 27.15 -41.59 -27.05
CA ALA A 20 28.45 -41.06 -26.66
C ALA A 20 29.54 -41.97 -27.30
N ALA A 21 30.30 -41.46 -28.23
CA ALA A 21 31.52 -42.09 -28.69
C ALA A 21 32.72 -41.22 -28.27
N ALA A 22 33.62 -41.83 -27.49
CA ALA A 22 34.81 -41.22 -26.99
C ALA A 22 35.88 -41.10 -28.06
N LEU A 23 36.50 -39.93 -28.18
CA LEU A 23 37.84 -39.77 -28.75
C LEU A 23 38.69 -38.94 -27.81
N ALA A 24 39.64 -39.64 -27.19
CA ALA A 24 40.67 -39.05 -26.33
C ALA A 24 41.79 -38.49 -27.19
N VAL A 25 42.14 -37.23 -26.99
CA VAL A 25 43.41 -36.60 -27.42
C VAL A 25 43.96 -35.84 -26.22
N PRO A 26 45.23 -36.07 -25.82
CA PRO A 26 45.84 -35.35 -24.73
C PRO A 26 46.52 -34.10 -25.24
N ILE A 27 46.17 -32.92 -24.73
CA ILE A 27 46.97 -31.70 -24.92
C ILE A 27 47.00 -30.90 -23.62
N GLY A 28 48.18 -30.68 -23.16
CA GLY A 28 48.80 -29.60 -22.43
C GLY A 28 48.01 -28.85 -21.35
N SER A 29 48.51 -28.98 -20.14
CA SER A 29 48.23 -28.14 -18.97
C SER A 29 48.43 -26.66 -19.26
N SER A 30 47.35 -25.91 -19.16
CA SER A 30 47.39 -24.49 -18.79
C SER A 30 46.25 -24.28 -17.80
N ALA A 31 46.61 -24.27 -16.52
CA ALA A 31 45.70 -23.96 -15.43
C ALA A 31 45.34 -22.46 -15.50
N SER A 32 44.28 -22.13 -16.24
CA SER A 32 43.59 -20.87 -16.05
C SER A 32 42.63 -21.05 -14.92
N SER A 33 42.95 -20.50 -13.77
CA SER A 33 42.07 -20.38 -12.63
C SER A 33 40.86 -19.56 -13.05
N LEU A 34 39.78 -20.26 -13.42
CA LEU A 34 38.43 -19.67 -13.40
C LEU A 34 38.09 -19.44 -11.93
N THR A 35 38.46 -18.26 -11.42
CA THR A 35 37.85 -17.74 -10.22
C THR A 35 36.37 -17.61 -10.52
N SER A 36 35.58 -18.54 -10.02
CA SER A 36 34.14 -18.38 -9.88
C SER A 36 33.94 -17.07 -9.11
N ARG A 37 33.58 -16.04 -9.82
CA ARG A 37 33.09 -14.80 -9.25
C ARG A 37 31.82 -15.20 -8.52
N ASP A 38 31.94 -15.38 -7.23
CA ASP A 38 30.83 -15.50 -6.30
C ASP A 38 30.05 -14.16 -6.44
N GLU A 39 29.06 -14.14 -7.34
CA GLU A 39 28.10 -13.04 -7.42
C GLU A 39 27.31 -13.08 -6.13
N ARG A 40 27.92 -12.57 -5.04
CA ARG A 40 27.15 -12.19 -3.86
C ARG A 40 26.08 -11.24 -4.37
N ALA A 41 24.87 -11.75 -4.43
CA ALA A 41 23.71 -10.92 -4.70
C ALA A 41 23.79 -9.71 -3.77
N SER A 42 24.01 -8.53 -4.33
CA SER A 42 23.95 -7.28 -3.57
C SER A 42 22.64 -7.29 -2.77
N PRO A 43 22.63 -6.82 -1.53
CA PRO A 43 21.39 -6.74 -0.76
C PRO A 43 20.35 -6.05 -1.66
N LYS A 44 19.21 -6.71 -1.92
CA LYS A 44 18.14 -6.09 -2.71
C LYS A 44 17.80 -4.77 -2.03
N GLU A 45 18.08 -3.68 -2.70
CA GLU A 45 17.74 -2.35 -2.21
C GLU A 45 16.24 -2.33 -1.92
N ALA A 46 15.87 -1.80 -0.75
CA ALA A 46 14.45 -1.75 -0.37
C ALA A 46 13.65 -1.00 -1.45
N PRO A 47 12.45 -1.48 -1.79
CA PRO A 47 11.65 -0.82 -2.82
C PRO A 47 11.46 0.66 -2.48
N PRO A 48 11.48 1.54 -3.49
CA PRO A 48 11.43 2.99 -3.26
C PRO A 48 10.12 3.43 -2.60
N ILE A 49 9.05 2.65 -2.75
CA ILE A 49 7.72 2.84 -2.17
C ILE A 49 7.33 1.60 -1.38
N ARG A 50 6.81 1.80 -0.18
CA ARG A 50 6.31 0.74 0.69
C ARG A 50 4.84 0.51 0.43
N LEU A 51 4.45 -0.72 0.12
CA LEU A 51 3.07 -1.11 -0.06
C LEU A 51 2.50 -1.62 1.27
N GLY A 52 1.25 -1.26 1.53
CA GLY A 52 0.46 -1.70 2.66
C GLY A 52 -0.96 -2.07 2.25
N LEU A 53 -1.77 -2.36 3.22
CA LEU A 53 -3.19 -2.72 3.04
C LEU A 53 -4.05 -1.90 3.99
N ALA A 54 -5.15 -1.33 3.50
CA ALA A 54 -6.21 -0.82 4.34
C ALA A 54 -7.12 -1.99 4.76
N SER A 55 -7.26 -2.22 6.07
CA SER A 55 -8.02 -3.38 6.59
C SER A 55 -9.50 -3.34 6.19
N TYR A 56 -10.02 -2.18 5.83
CA TYR A 56 -11.38 -2.00 5.34
C TYR A 56 -11.67 -2.80 4.06
N THR A 57 -10.66 -3.08 3.25
CA THR A 57 -10.74 -4.01 2.11
C THR A 57 -11.36 -5.36 2.51
N PHE A 58 -11.03 -5.84 3.71
CA PHE A 58 -11.50 -7.11 4.25
C PHE A 58 -12.54 -6.93 5.37
N ARG A 59 -13.34 -5.87 5.34
CA ARG A 59 -14.31 -5.49 6.38
C ARG A 59 -15.34 -6.57 6.73
N ASN A 60 -15.60 -7.53 5.84
CA ASN A 60 -16.51 -8.64 6.07
C ASN A 60 -15.83 -9.86 6.73
N PHE A 61 -14.51 -9.86 6.85
CA PHE A 61 -13.73 -10.98 7.37
C PHE A 61 -13.22 -10.71 8.79
N THR A 62 -12.91 -11.76 9.53
CA THR A 62 -12.32 -11.65 10.88
C THR A 62 -10.83 -11.29 10.79
N ARG A 63 -10.26 -10.80 11.92
CA ARG A 63 -8.80 -10.54 12.05
C ARG A 63 -7.97 -11.77 11.70
N ALA A 64 -8.37 -12.95 12.14
CA ALA A 64 -7.67 -14.19 11.84
C ALA A 64 -7.62 -14.48 10.33
N GLN A 65 -8.73 -14.23 9.62
CA GLN A 65 -8.81 -14.35 8.16
C GLN A 65 -7.97 -13.28 7.47
N LEU A 66 -8.06 -12.01 7.91
CA LEU A 66 -7.24 -10.90 7.41
C LEU A 66 -5.74 -11.23 7.51
N ILE A 67 -5.27 -11.72 8.65
CA ILE A 67 -3.88 -12.15 8.85
C ILE A 67 -3.50 -13.26 7.85
N GLY A 68 -4.39 -14.23 7.64
CA GLY A 68 -4.21 -15.29 6.65
C GLY A 68 -4.06 -14.74 5.22
N PHE A 69 -4.90 -13.80 4.84
CA PHE A 69 -4.84 -13.14 3.53
C PHE A 69 -3.57 -12.31 3.36
N MET A 70 -3.18 -11.54 4.37
CA MET A 70 -1.94 -10.75 4.34
C MET A 70 -0.70 -11.62 4.15
N LYS A 71 -0.66 -12.82 4.79
CA LYS A 71 0.40 -13.81 4.57
C LYS A 71 0.43 -14.32 3.13
N GLN A 72 -0.73 -14.67 2.56
CA GLN A 72 -0.84 -15.10 1.15
C GLN A 72 -0.37 -14.01 0.18
N LEU A 73 -0.70 -12.76 0.48
CA LEU A 73 -0.33 -11.58 -0.31
C LEU A 73 1.14 -11.18 -0.13
N ASN A 74 1.84 -11.74 0.85
CA ASN A 74 3.16 -11.29 1.29
C ASN A 74 3.18 -9.77 1.57
N VAL A 75 2.21 -9.30 2.37
CA VAL A 75 2.06 -7.91 2.84
C VAL A 75 2.10 -7.91 4.35
N CYS A 76 2.95 -7.07 4.93
CA CYS A 76 3.15 -7.00 6.39
C CYS A 76 2.88 -5.62 6.99
N ALA A 77 2.36 -4.67 6.21
CA ALA A 77 2.01 -3.34 6.66
C ALA A 77 0.50 -3.12 6.56
N LEU A 78 -0.11 -2.62 7.63
CA LEU A 78 -1.56 -2.48 7.75
C LEU A 78 -1.94 -1.09 8.25
N ASN A 79 -2.84 -0.42 7.53
CA ASN A 79 -3.70 0.62 8.06
C ASN A 79 -4.93 -0.06 8.69
N ALA A 80 -4.99 -0.12 10.01
CA ALA A 80 -6.01 -0.87 10.72
C ALA A 80 -7.26 -0.01 11.00
N LYS A 81 -8.45 -0.63 10.91
CA LYS A 81 -9.73 0.00 11.23
C LYS A 81 -10.49 -0.82 12.28
N ASP A 82 -11.38 -0.16 13.00
CA ASP A 82 -12.28 -0.74 14.00
C ASP A 82 -13.50 -1.47 13.39
N VAL A 83 -13.27 -2.19 12.29
CA VAL A 83 -14.28 -3.04 11.64
C VAL A 83 -14.12 -4.48 12.08
N LYS A 84 -15.23 -5.18 12.26
CA LYS A 84 -15.23 -6.54 12.84
C LYS A 84 -14.40 -6.56 14.13
N ASP A 85 -13.38 -7.39 14.17
CA ASP A 85 -12.40 -7.53 15.25
C ASP A 85 -10.98 -7.15 14.81
N HIS A 86 -10.83 -6.33 13.73
CA HIS A 86 -9.51 -6.00 13.18
C HIS A 86 -8.67 -5.21 14.19
N LEU A 87 -9.19 -4.10 14.70
CA LEU A 87 -8.56 -3.36 15.78
C LEU A 87 -9.65 -2.77 16.69
N PRO A 88 -10.18 -3.55 17.64
CA PRO A 88 -11.28 -3.14 18.50
C PRO A 88 -10.94 -1.94 19.40
N LEU A 89 -11.93 -1.12 19.74
CA LEU A 89 -11.77 0.03 20.62
C LEU A 89 -11.65 -0.35 22.09
N ASP A 90 -12.16 -1.51 22.48
CA ASP A 90 -12.03 -2.06 23.83
C ASP A 90 -10.57 -2.42 24.12
N PRO A 91 -9.96 -1.93 25.22
CA PRO A 91 -8.53 -2.11 25.48
C PRO A 91 -8.06 -3.55 25.61
N GLU A 92 -8.89 -4.47 26.15
CA GLU A 92 -8.51 -5.88 26.29
C GLU A 92 -8.52 -6.58 24.91
N GLN A 93 -9.56 -6.31 24.13
CA GLN A 93 -9.66 -6.84 22.77
C GLN A 93 -8.62 -6.21 21.84
N GLU A 94 -8.31 -4.91 22.01
CA GLU A 94 -7.21 -4.22 21.33
C GLU A 94 -5.87 -4.91 21.62
N ALA A 95 -5.56 -5.17 22.90
CA ALA A 95 -4.32 -5.84 23.30
C ALA A 95 -4.20 -7.25 22.69
N ALA A 96 -5.30 -8.01 22.63
CA ALA A 96 -5.33 -9.30 21.96
C ALA A 96 -5.06 -9.16 20.44
N ALA A 97 -5.67 -8.16 19.79
CA ALA A 97 -5.44 -7.88 18.38
C ALA A 97 -3.99 -7.53 18.09
N LEU A 98 -3.38 -6.68 18.90
CA LEU A 98 -1.96 -6.31 18.77
C LEU A 98 -1.04 -7.51 18.92
N SER A 99 -1.32 -8.41 19.88
CA SER A 99 -0.57 -9.66 20.05
C SER A 99 -0.62 -10.54 18.80
N ASP A 100 -1.80 -10.69 18.20
CA ASP A 100 -1.98 -11.49 16.98
C ASP A 100 -1.19 -10.90 15.80
N TYR A 101 -1.21 -9.59 15.61
CA TYR A 101 -0.45 -8.92 14.55
C TYR A 101 1.05 -9.04 14.75
N VAL A 102 1.55 -8.86 15.97
CA VAL A 102 2.97 -9.05 16.31
C VAL A 102 3.40 -10.49 16.03
N ALA A 103 2.62 -11.48 16.47
CA ALA A 103 2.90 -12.90 16.22
C ALA A 103 2.90 -13.24 14.71
N ALA A 104 2.12 -12.51 13.92
CA ALA A 104 2.06 -12.66 12.47
C ALA A 104 3.15 -11.87 11.71
N GLY A 105 3.95 -11.04 12.38
CA GLY A 105 4.94 -10.15 11.76
C GLY A 105 4.31 -8.99 10.99
N ILE A 106 3.09 -8.58 11.38
CA ILE A 106 2.36 -7.47 10.74
C ILE A 106 2.58 -6.20 11.57
N THR A 107 2.97 -5.12 10.90
CA THR A 107 3.15 -3.79 11.48
C THR A 107 1.92 -2.93 11.22
N LEU A 108 1.32 -2.41 12.29
CA LEU A 108 0.28 -1.38 12.18
C LEU A 108 0.97 -0.02 12.03
N HIS A 109 0.91 0.58 10.84
CA HIS A 109 1.58 1.86 10.56
C HIS A 109 0.63 3.06 10.61
N ALA A 110 -0.66 2.82 10.46
CA ALA A 110 -1.73 3.80 10.55
C ALA A 110 -3.00 3.18 11.13
N ALA A 111 -3.90 4.02 11.64
CA ALA A 111 -5.25 3.61 12.00
C ALA A 111 -6.28 4.54 11.34
N GLY A 112 -7.31 3.94 10.76
CA GLY A 112 -8.41 4.73 10.15
C GLY A 112 -9.19 4.07 9.00
N ALA A 113 -10.20 4.79 8.46
CA ALA A 113 -10.51 6.18 8.88
C ALA A 113 -11.13 6.19 10.30
N ILE A 114 -10.59 7.05 11.18
CA ILE A 114 -11.14 7.35 12.50
C ILE A 114 -11.90 8.68 12.41
N TYR A 115 -13.13 8.71 12.89
CA TYR A 115 -14.00 9.88 12.82
C TYR A 115 -13.94 10.72 14.11
N PHE A 116 -14.09 12.04 13.97
CA PHE A 116 -14.09 13.02 15.05
C PHE A 116 -15.45 13.72 15.13
N PRO A 117 -16.52 13.02 15.58
CA PRO A 117 -17.87 13.56 15.54
C PRO A 117 -18.14 14.65 16.58
N LYS A 118 -17.26 14.79 17.58
CA LYS A 118 -17.43 15.75 18.68
C LYS A 118 -16.23 16.67 18.81
N ASP A 119 -16.51 17.96 18.99
CA ASP A 119 -15.50 18.95 19.33
C ASP A 119 -15.29 19.01 20.85
N GLU A 120 -14.86 17.90 21.45
CA GLU A 120 -14.67 17.70 22.88
C GLU A 120 -13.30 17.06 23.16
N ASP A 121 -12.57 17.58 24.14
CA ASP A 121 -11.24 17.08 24.53
C ASP A 121 -11.28 15.57 24.87
N ALA A 122 -12.32 15.11 25.57
CA ALA A 122 -12.43 13.71 25.97
C ALA A 122 -12.63 12.78 24.77
N ASP A 123 -13.45 13.18 23.80
CA ASP A 123 -13.69 12.38 22.59
C ASP A 123 -12.42 12.30 21.73
N ILE A 124 -11.75 13.43 21.53
CA ILE A 124 -10.51 13.48 20.75
C ILE A 124 -9.40 12.68 21.45
N ARG A 125 -9.21 12.91 22.76
CA ARG A 125 -8.19 12.20 23.56
C ARG A 125 -8.35 10.69 23.46
N SER A 126 -9.57 10.17 23.53
CA SER A 126 -9.82 8.72 23.46
C SER A 126 -9.27 8.09 22.19
N LYS A 127 -9.28 8.81 21.07
CA LYS A 127 -8.77 8.35 19.76
C LYS A 127 -7.24 8.38 19.69
N PHE A 128 -6.65 9.39 20.31
CA PHE A 128 -5.19 9.46 20.45
C PHE A 128 -4.66 8.42 21.42
N ASP A 129 -5.35 8.18 22.56
CA ASP A 129 -5.01 7.13 23.53
C ASP A 129 -5.05 5.74 22.87
N TYR A 130 -6.08 5.46 22.08
CA TYR A 130 -6.22 4.23 21.32
C TYR A 130 -5.03 4.03 20.37
N CYS A 131 -4.69 5.00 19.53
CA CYS A 131 -3.55 4.89 18.63
C CYS A 131 -2.20 4.83 19.38
N LYS A 132 -2.07 5.52 20.51
CA LYS A 132 -0.87 5.47 21.36
C LYS A 132 -0.65 4.09 21.96
N ARG A 133 -1.72 3.44 22.48
CA ARG A 133 -1.64 2.06 22.99
C ARG A 133 -1.23 1.07 21.89
N ALA A 134 -1.77 1.26 20.68
CA ALA A 134 -1.44 0.44 19.52
C ALA A 134 -0.04 0.70 18.92
N GLY A 135 0.71 1.68 19.43
CA GLY A 135 2.01 2.08 18.87
C GLY A 135 1.91 2.73 17.49
N ILE A 136 0.73 3.22 17.12
CA ILE A 136 0.45 3.83 15.82
C ILE A 136 0.71 5.33 15.89
N ASN A 137 1.43 5.87 14.90
CA ASN A 137 1.83 7.27 14.86
C ASN A 137 1.17 8.09 13.73
N VAL A 138 0.23 7.50 13.00
CA VAL A 138 -0.58 8.17 11.97
C VAL A 138 -2.04 7.79 12.15
N ILE A 139 -2.89 8.78 12.40
CA ILE A 139 -4.34 8.64 12.36
C ILE A 139 -4.82 9.11 11.00
N VAL A 140 -5.44 8.21 10.23
CA VAL A 140 -6.22 8.58 9.05
C VAL A 140 -7.57 9.10 9.54
N ALA A 141 -7.76 10.41 9.48
CA ALA A 141 -8.94 11.08 10.02
C ALA A 141 -10.04 11.19 8.97
N GLY A 142 -11.22 10.59 9.27
CA GLY A 142 -12.43 10.75 8.47
C GLY A 142 -13.24 11.98 8.94
N ASP A 143 -13.54 12.87 8.03
CA ASP A 143 -14.48 14.00 8.15
C ASP A 143 -14.35 14.88 9.41
N PRO A 144 -13.16 15.25 9.90
CA PRO A 144 -13.07 16.18 11.01
C PRO A 144 -13.59 17.55 10.56
N ALA A 145 -14.48 18.15 11.35
CA ALA A 145 -14.95 19.50 11.05
C ALA A 145 -13.79 20.51 11.14
N VAL A 146 -13.76 21.50 10.24
CA VAL A 146 -12.69 22.52 10.22
C VAL A 146 -12.54 23.23 11.57
N ALA A 147 -13.68 23.50 12.25
CA ALA A 147 -13.70 24.14 13.58
C ALA A 147 -13.03 23.29 14.67
N THR A 148 -13.01 21.95 14.51
CA THR A 148 -12.41 21.01 15.48
C THR A 148 -10.89 20.87 15.29
N LEU A 149 -10.35 21.22 14.12
CA LEU A 149 -8.92 21.02 13.81
C LEU A 149 -7.95 21.71 14.80
N PRO A 150 -8.20 22.93 15.30
CA PRO A 150 -7.31 23.55 16.31
C PRO A 150 -7.25 22.73 17.61
N ARG A 151 -8.35 22.07 17.98
CA ARG A 151 -8.39 21.19 19.16
C ARG A 151 -7.64 19.89 18.87
N ILE A 152 -7.83 19.28 17.70
CA ILE A 152 -7.07 18.10 17.26
C ILE A 152 -5.57 18.41 17.24
N GLU A 153 -5.16 19.58 16.72
CA GLU A 153 -3.75 20.00 16.67
C GLU A 153 -3.09 20.05 18.06
N LYS A 154 -3.84 20.41 19.11
CA LYS A 154 -3.36 20.34 20.49
C LYS A 154 -2.94 18.92 20.87
N PHE A 155 -3.76 17.93 20.54
CA PHE A 155 -3.46 16.52 20.81
C PHE A 155 -2.36 15.97 19.90
N VAL A 156 -2.27 16.41 18.66
CA VAL A 156 -1.13 16.13 17.77
C VAL A 156 0.19 16.50 18.44
N LYS A 157 0.25 17.68 19.06
CA LYS A 157 1.45 18.17 19.78
C LYS A 157 1.70 17.39 21.07
N GLU A 158 0.64 17.04 21.81
CA GLU A 158 0.72 16.31 23.08
C GLU A 158 1.20 14.87 22.90
N TYR A 159 0.68 14.16 21.89
CA TYR A 159 0.91 12.74 21.68
C TYR A 159 2.05 12.43 20.69
N ASP A 160 2.52 13.42 19.94
CA ASP A 160 3.42 13.26 18.80
C ASP A 160 2.89 12.27 17.74
N ILE A 161 1.58 12.31 17.47
CA ILE A 161 0.87 11.50 16.48
C ILE A 161 0.41 12.41 15.35
N ARG A 162 0.60 11.97 14.10
CA ARG A 162 0.19 12.70 12.91
C ARG A 162 -1.29 12.52 12.63
N ILE A 163 -1.93 13.55 12.10
CA ILE A 163 -3.27 13.48 11.53
C ILE A 163 -3.17 13.56 10.02
N ALA A 164 -3.66 12.54 9.35
CA ALA A 164 -3.79 12.44 7.91
C ALA A 164 -5.27 12.55 7.53
N ILE A 165 -5.76 13.77 7.21
CA ILE A 165 -7.17 13.97 6.85
C ILE A 165 -7.42 13.28 5.51
N HIS A 166 -8.43 12.43 5.48
CA HIS A 166 -8.83 11.63 4.32
C HIS A 166 -9.85 12.40 3.47
N ASN A 167 -9.71 12.38 2.15
CA ASN A 167 -10.67 12.96 1.21
C ASN A 167 -11.64 11.89 0.72
N HIS A 168 -12.94 12.25 0.57
CA HIS A 168 -14.01 11.30 0.20
C HIS A 168 -14.68 11.60 -1.16
N GLY A 169 -14.12 12.51 -1.96
CA GLY A 169 -14.63 12.80 -3.29
C GLY A 169 -15.74 13.87 -3.32
N PRO A 170 -16.38 14.07 -4.46
CA PRO A 170 -17.28 15.20 -4.68
C PRO A 170 -18.56 15.18 -3.81
N GLU A 171 -18.89 14.04 -3.24
CA GLU A 171 -20.03 13.89 -2.32
C GLU A 171 -19.74 14.44 -0.91
N ASP A 172 -18.47 14.52 -0.54
CA ASP A 172 -18.04 15.07 0.75
C ASP A 172 -18.07 16.62 0.71
N LYS A 173 -18.77 17.22 1.65
CA LYS A 173 -18.87 18.68 1.76
C LYS A 173 -17.67 19.32 2.47
N LEU A 174 -16.91 18.56 3.23
CA LEU A 174 -15.79 19.06 4.01
C LEU A 174 -14.45 18.83 3.28
N TRP A 175 -14.22 17.61 2.83
CA TRP A 175 -12.95 17.18 2.27
C TRP A 175 -13.12 16.45 0.94
N PRO A 176 -13.68 17.10 -0.10
CA PRO A 176 -13.84 16.46 -1.40
C PRO A 176 -12.49 16.10 -2.04
N SER A 177 -11.47 16.92 -1.82
CA SER A 177 -10.14 16.78 -2.43
C SER A 177 -9.03 16.96 -1.40
N PRO A 178 -7.87 16.30 -1.57
CA PRO A 178 -6.68 16.57 -0.75
C PRO A 178 -6.24 18.03 -0.81
N LEU A 179 -6.50 18.73 -1.91
CA LEU A 179 -6.17 20.14 -2.05
C LEU A 179 -6.96 21.03 -1.07
N ASP A 180 -8.18 20.64 -0.71
CA ASP A 180 -8.96 21.34 0.30
C ASP A 180 -8.37 21.13 1.69
N VAL A 181 -7.90 19.92 1.99
CA VAL A 181 -7.15 19.64 3.21
C VAL A 181 -5.89 20.52 3.30
N LEU A 182 -5.09 20.56 2.25
CA LEU A 182 -3.83 21.31 2.22
C LEU A 182 -4.05 22.82 2.41
N LYS A 183 -5.12 23.40 1.85
CA LYS A 183 -5.48 24.81 2.07
C LYS A 183 -5.64 25.14 3.55
N VAL A 184 -6.25 24.24 4.32
CA VAL A 184 -6.53 24.45 5.74
C VAL A 184 -5.29 24.17 6.59
N VAL A 185 -4.61 23.03 6.39
CA VAL A 185 -3.54 22.60 7.27
C VAL A 185 -2.20 23.30 7.03
N LYS A 186 -2.04 24.07 5.94
CA LYS A 186 -0.77 24.71 5.55
C LYS A 186 -0.09 25.53 6.65
N ASN A 187 -0.89 26.18 7.51
CA ASN A 187 -0.39 27.03 8.61
C ASN A 187 -0.49 26.33 9.98
N MET A 188 -0.89 25.07 10.02
CA MET A 188 -0.98 24.28 11.24
C MET A 188 0.33 23.52 11.52
N ASP A 189 0.40 22.84 12.65
CA ASP A 189 1.54 21.98 13.01
C ASP A 189 1.94 21.08 11.82
N PRO A 190 3.24 20.87 11.55
CA PRO A 190 3.70 20.03 10.44
C PRO A 190 3.17 18.60 10.46
N ARG A 191 2.66 18.11 11.59
CA ARG A 191 2.05 16.79 11.75
C ARG A 191 0.56 16.76 11.39
N MET A 192 -0.03 17.89 11.00
CA MET A 192 -1.35 17.99 10.37
C MET A 192 -1.18 17.92 8.86
N GLY A 193 -1.75 16.92 8.19
CA GLY A 193 -1.59 16.70 6.76
C GLY A 193 -2.72 15.87 6.16
N CYS A 194 -2.46 15.18 5.06
CA CYS A 194 -3.46 14.42 4.34
C CYS A 194 -3.12 12.94 4.19
N CYS A 195 -4.16 12.14 4.14
CA CYS A 195 -4.22 10.86 3.46
C CYS A 195 -4.86 11.10 2.10
N ILE A 196 -4.19 10.79 1.01
CA ILE A 196 -4.78 10.91 -0.32
C ILE A 196 -5.46 9.59 -0.67
N ASP A 197 -6.80 9.57 -0.68
CA ASP A 197 -7.52 8.56 -1.45
C ASP A 197 -7.50 8.98 -2.91
N VAL A 198 -6.79 8.20 -3.72
CA VAL A 198 -6.52 8.59 -5.10
C VAL A 198 -7.76 8.51 -5.99
N GLY A 199 -8.67 7.55 -5.73
CA GLY A 199 -9.91 7.41 -6.48
C GLY A 199 -10.87 8.57 -6.19
N HIS A 200 -11.05 8.91 -4.93
CA HIS A 200 -11.86 10.05 -4.54
C HIS A 200 -11.27 11.38 -5.03
N ALA A 201 -9.94 11.52 -5.02
CA ALA A 201 -9.27 12.74 -5.47
C ALA A 201 -9.52 13.02 -6.96
N VAL A 202 -9.35 12.03 -7.84
CA VAL A 202 -9.58 12.20 -9.28
C VAL A 202 -11.05 12.43 -9.60
N ARG A 203 -11.97 11.81 -8.86
CA ARG A 203 -13.42 12.08 -8.98
C ARG A 203 -13.78 13.50 -8.59
N ALA A 204 -13.04 14.12 -7.68
CA ALA A 204 -13.17 15.54 -7.33
C ALA A 204 -12.44 16.46 -8.33
N GLY A 205 -11.93 15.94 -9.44
CA GLY A 205 -11.28 16.70 -10.50
C GLY A 205 -9.80 17.05 -10.24
N ALA A 206 -9.16 16.43 -9.24
CA ALA A 206 -7.76 16.68 -8.94
C ALA A 206 -6.84 15.95 -9.95
N ASP A 207 -5.82 16.62 -10.46
CA ASP A 207 -4.67 15.94 -11.07
C ASP A 207 -3.87 15.24 -9.95
N ILE A 208 -3.92 13.91 -9.94
CA ILE A 208 -3.37 13.13 -8.83
C ILE A 208 -1.85 13.24 -8.75
N VAL A 209 -1.14 13.36 -9.88
CA VAL A 209 0.32 13.48 -9.89
C VAL A 209 0.74 14.82 -9.33
N GLN A 210 0.09 15.91 -9.77
CA GLN A 210 0.31 17.25 -9.23
C GLN A 210 -0.07 17.32 -7.75
N THR A 211 -1.21 16.73 -7.36
CA THR A 211 -1.67 16.71 -5.96
C THR A 211 -0.66 16.04 -5.03
N ILE A 212 -0.05 14.92 -5.44
CA ILE A 212 1.04 14.27 -4.68
C ILE A 212 2.24 15.21 -4.51
N GLN A 213 2.60 15.94 -5.56
CA GLN A 213 3.72 16.90 -5.52
C GLN A 213 3.42 18.07 -4.59
N GLU A 214 2.21 18.62 -4.65
CA GLU A 214 1.76 19.73 -3.79
C GLU A 214 1.66 19.31 -2.32
N ALA A 215 1.19 18.09 -2.04
CA ALA A 215 1.11 17.56 -0.68
C ALA A 215 2.48 17.44 -0.03
N GLY A 216 3.49 16.98 -0.79
CA GLY A 216 4.88 16.96 -0.37
C GLY A 216 5.08 16.41 1.04
N PRO A 217 5.65 17.19 1.99
CA PRO A 217 5.92 16.75 3.36
C PRO A 217 4.67 16.57 4.22
N ARG A 218 3.50 17.01 3.74
CA ARG A 218 2.21 16.86 4.44
C ARG A 218 1.43 15.60 4.00
N LEU A 219 1.98 14.80 3.12
CA LEU A 219 1.43 13.52 2.70
C LEU A 219 1.86 12.42 3.67
N PHE A 220 0.93 11.86 4.44
CA PHE A 220 1.24 10.86 5.47
C PHE A 220 0.76 9.46 5.14
N ASN A 221 -0.30 9.34 4.35
CA ASN A 221 -0.80 8.06 3.87
C ASN A 221 -1.42 8.19 2.47
N ILE A 222 -1.54 7.07 1.77
CA ILE A 222 -2.25 6.95 0.49
C ILE A 222 -3.16 5.74 0.55
N HIS A 223 -4.42 5.93 0.19
CA HIS A 223 -5.33 4.85 -0.17
C HIS A 223 -5.32 4.69 -1.69
N MET A 224 -4.77 3.56 -2.14
CA MET A 224 -4.63 3.26 -3.57
C MET A 224 -5.89 2.60 -4.08
N LYS A 225 -6.43 3.17 -5.14
CA LYS A 225 -7.58 2.66 -5.91
C LYS A 225 -7.28 2.80 -7.40
N ASP A 226 -8.00 2.07 -8.24
CA ASP A 226 -8.04 2.28 -9.69
C ASP A 226 -9.48 2.33 -10.16
N LEU A 227 -9.75 3.15 -11.14
CA LEU A 227 -11.08 3.43 -11.67
C LEU A 227 -11.08 3.31 -13.18
N THR A 228 -12.19 2.87 -13.76
CA THR A 228 -12.41 2.89 -15.23
C THR A 228 -13.02 4.20 -15.71
N ASP A 229 -13.63 4.99 -14.81
CA ASP A 229 -14.20 6.31 -15.09
C ASP A 229 -14.04 7.23 -13.87
N PHE A 230 -13.47 8.43 -14.07
CA PHE A 230 -13.27 9.41 -12.99
C PHE A 230 -14.56 10.15 -12.59
N HIS A 231 -15.65 9.95 -13.29
CA HIS A 231 -16.95 10.57 -12.98
C HIS A 231 -17.94 9.60 -12.34
N ASP A 232 -17.62 8.29 -12.31
CA ASP A 232 -18.47 7.27 -11.74
C ASP A 232 -17.86 6.71 -10.45
N LYS A 233 -18.61 6.83 -9.34
CA LYS A 233 -18.16 6.31 -8.03
C LYS A 233 -18.13 4.80 -7.96
N GLU A 234 -18.88 4.10 -8.80
CA GLU A 234 -18.98 2.65 -8.86
C GLU A 234 -17.95 2.03 -9.83
N SER A 235 -17.06 2.85 -10.39
CA SER A 235 -16.09 2.43 -11.42
C SER A 235 -14.80 1.82 -10.89
N GLN A 236 -14.72 1.52 -9.58
CA GLN A 236 -13.52 0.91 -9.01
C GLN A 236 -13.26 -0.46 -9.65
N VAL A 237 -11.97 -0.72 -9.94
CA VAL A 237 -11.45 -2.00 -10.45
C VAL A 237 -10.15 -2.37 -9.72
N ALA A 238 -9.60 -3.55 -10.01
CA ALA A 238 -8.28 -3.88 -9.51
C ALA A 238 -7.22 -2.92 -10.07
N VAL A 239 -6.22 -2.57 -9.25
CA VAL A 239 -5.15 -1.66 -9.69
C VAL A 239 -4.41 -2.24 -10.88
N GLY A 240 -4.38 -1.48 -11.97
CA GLY A 240 -3.83 -1.86 -13.27
C GLY A 240 -4.88 -2.25 -14.31
N GLU A 241 -6.15 -2.37 -13.92
CA GLU A 241 -7.27 -2.63 -14.84
C GLU A 241 -8.03 -1.37 -15.22
N GLY A 242 -7.73 -0.24 -14.56
CA GLY A 242 -8.35 1.05 -14.78
C GLY A 242 -7.47 2.01 -15.57
N ILE A 243 -7.77 3.30 -15.41
CA ILE A 243 -7.12 4.40 -16.13
C ILE A 243 -6.26 5.30 -15.23
N MET A 244 -6.04 4.91 -13.97
CA MET A 244 -5.18 5.66 -13.05
C MET A 244 -3.72 5.61 -13.52
N PRO A 245 -2.99 6.74 -13.50
CA PRO A 245 -1.59 6.81 -13.92
C PRO A 245 -0.64 6.25 -12.84
N VAL A 246 -0.84 5.00 -12.40
CA VAL A 246 -0.20 4.39 -11.23
C VAL A 246 1.32 4.55 -11.23
N ARG A 247 1.98 4.30 -12.37
CA ARG A 247 3.42 4.47 -12.49
C ARG A 247 3.86 5.92 -12.25
N LYS A 248 3.17 6.90 -12.84
CA LYS A 248 3.47 8.33 -12.65
C LYS A 248 3.23 8.76 -11.20
N MET A 249 2.23 8.18 -10.52
CA MET A 249 2.00 8.41 -9.10
C MET A 249 3.18 7.91 -8.26
N PHE A 250 3.69 6.70 -8.52
CA PHE A 250 4.88 6.19 -7.84
C PHE A 250 6.12 7.05 -8.12
N GLU A 251 6.32 7.50 -9.35
CA GLU A 251 7.40 8.42 -9.73
C GLU A 251 7.29 9.75 -8.95
N ALA A 252 6.08 10.31 -8.82
CA ALA A 252 5.84 11.52 -8.03
C ALA A 252 6.14 11.29 -6.53
N LEU A 253 5.70 10.17 -5.97
CA LEU A 253 5.98 9.80 -4.57
C LEU A 253 7.48 9.67 -4.30
N VAL A 254 8.23 9.09 -5.23
CA VAL A 254 9.70 9.02 -5.16
C VAL A 254 10.31 10.42 -5.21
N ALA A 255 9.83 11.28 -6.12
CA ALA A 255 10.33 12.65 -6.28
C ALA A 255 10.14 13.49 -5.01
N VAL A 256 8.99 13.38 -4.34
CA VAL A 256 8.73 14.08 -3.06
C VAL A 256 9.37 13.37 -1.86
N LYS A 257 10.11 12.29 -2.07
CA LYS A 257 10.78 11.48 -1.02
C LYS A 257 9.79 10.96 0.03
N TYR A 258 8.60 10.53 -0.44
CA TYR A 258 7.56 10.00 0.42
C TYR A 258 8.07 8.87 1.33
N LYS A 259 7.67 8.91 2.61
CA LYS A 259 8.12 7.96 3.66
C LYS A 259 6.97 7.15 4.27
N GLY A 260 5.75 7.39 3.84
CA GLY A 260 4.57 6.64 4.28
C GLY A 260 4.39 5.31 3.56
N PHE A 261 3.18 4.79 3.61
CA PHE A 261 2.77 3.59 2.90
C PHE A 261 1.72 3.95 1.84
N VAL A 262 1.69 3.14 0.78
CA VAL A 262 0.62 3.13 -0.20
C VAL A 262 -0.22 1.90 0.12
N ASP A 263 -1.36 2.13 0.76
CA ASP A 263 -2.27 1.10 1.21
C ASP A 263 -3.30 0.81 0.12
N LEU A 264 -3.38 -0.43 -0.33
CA LEU A 264 -4.47 -0.83 -1.20
C LEU A 264 -5.78 -0.77 -0.42
N GLU A 265 -6.76 -0.02 -0.92
CA GLU A 265 -8.12 -0.01 -0.43
C GLU A 265 -9.09 -0.44 -1.54
N TYR A 266 -9.39 -1.74 -1.54
CA TYR A 266 -10.25 -2.38 -2.53
C TYR A 266 -11.63 -2.59 -1.93
N GLU A 267 -12.62 -1.78 -2.35
CA GLU A 267 -13.92 -1.71 -1.68
C GLU A 267 -15.04 -2.49 -2.39
N ILE A 268 -14.77 -2.97 -3.60
CA ILE A 268 -15.71 -3.79 -4.38
C ILE A 268 -15.53 -5.27 -4.06
N HIS A 269 -16.52 -6.09 -4.44
CA HIS A 269 -16.50 -7.55 -4.20
C HIS A 269 -16.20 -7.93 -2.74
N SER A 270 -16.84 -7.23 -1.80
CA SER A 270 -16.54 -7.31 -0.36
C SER A 270 -16.66 -8.71 0.25
N ASP A 271 -17.36 -9.64 -0.42
CA ASP A 271 -17.51 -11.04 0.01
C ASP A 271 -16.43 -11.96 -0.57
N ASP A 272 -15.73 -11.54 -1.63
CA ASP A 272 -14.58 -12.23 -2.23
C ASP A 272 -13.59 -11.23 -2.86
N PRO A 273 -12.89 -10.41 -2.07
CA PRO A 273 -11.99 -9.38 -2.59
C PRO A 273 -10.64 -9.95 -3.07
N MET A 274 -10.27 -11.17 -2.67
CA MET A 274 -8.91 -11.70 -2.89
C MET A 274 -8.47 -11.71 -4.35
N PRO A 275 -9.28 -12.08 -5.36
CA PRO A 275 -8.83 -12.04 -6.75
C PRO A 275 -8.37 -10.66 -7.20
N GLY A 276 -9.16 -9.61 -6.93
CA GLY A 276 -8.82 -8.23 -7.26
C GLY A 276 -7.64 -7.68 -6.44
N VAL A 277 -7.53 -8.06 -5.17
CA VAL A 277 -6.42 -7.68 -4.30
C VAL A 277 -5.11 -8.31 -4.78
N ILE A 278 -5.10 -9.59 -5.18
CA ILE A 278 -3.93 -10.26 -5.77
C ILE A 278 -3.49 -9.56 -7.06
N ALA A 279 -4.45 -9.28 -7.97
CA ALA A 279 -4.18 -8.56 -9.21
C ALA A 279 -3.56 -7.19 -8.94
N SER A 280 -4.16 -6.40 -8.02
CA SER A 280 -3.69 -5.08 -7.61
C SER A 280 -2.26 -5.09 -7.07
N PHE A 281 -1.93 -5.96 -6.10
CA PHE A 281 -0.57 -6.06 -5.58
C PHE A 281 0.44 -6.53 -6.62
N SER A 282 0.03 -7.46 -7.50
CA SER A 282 0.89 -7.96 -8.59
C SER A 282 1.26 -6.83 -9.55
N TYR A 283 0.27 -6.03 -9.96
CA TYR A 283 0.49 -4.88 -10.82
C TYR A 283 1.37 -3.81 -10.15
N MET A 284 1.05 -3.41 -8.92
CA MET A 284 1.82 -2.40 -8.19
C MET A 284 3.28 -2.81 -8.01
N ARG A 285 3.55 -4.08 -7.66
CA ARG A 285 4.91 -4.61 -7.55
C ARG A 285 5.63 -4.61 -8.90
N GLY A 286 4.94 -4.98 -9.98
CA GLY A 286 5.47 -4.93 -11.33
C GLY A 286 5.83 -3.51 -11.76
N ALA A 287 4.95 -2.54 -11.49
CA ALA A 287 5.20 -1.13 -11.76
C ALA A 287 6.43 -0.60 -11.00
N LEU A 288 6.56 -0.92 -9.71
CA LEU A 288 7.71 -0.54 -8.89
C LEU A 288 9.01 -1.20 -9.37
N ALA A 289 8.97 -2.49 -9.73
CA ALA A 289 10.13 -3.20 -10.28
C ALA A 289 10.60 -2.59 -11.60
N GLY A 290 9.66 -2.14 -12.44
CA GLY A 290 9.95 -1.48 -13.72
C GLY A 290 10.51 -0.05 -13.59
N MET A 291 10.53 0.55 -12.40
CA MET A 291 11.14 1.86 -12.16
C MET A 291 12.67 1.79 -12.01
N GLY A 292 13.23 0.57 -11.83
CA GLY A 292 14.66 0.34 -11.68
C GLY A 292 15.25 0.83 -10.35
N PRO A 293 16.51 0.52 -10.05
CA PRO A 293 17.22 1.06 -8.91
C PRO A 293 17.40 2.58 -9.07
N ARG A 294 17.38 3.32 -7.95
CA ARG A 294 17.70 4.75 -7.95
C ARG A 294 19.12 4.92 -8.49
N THR A 295 19.27 5.43 -9.71
CA THR A 295 20.55 5.99 -10.11
C THR A 295 20.72 7.27 -9.29
N ASN A 296 21.65 7.28 -8.33
CA ASN A 296 22.14 8.53 -7.76
C ASN A 296 22.79 9.30 -8.93
N SER A 297 22.01 10.15 -9.61
CA SER A 297 22.59 11.18 -10.43
C SER A 297 23.30 12.12 -9.45
N ALA A 298 24.61 11.89 -9.30
CA ALA A 298 25.48 12.86 -8.68
C ALA A 298 25.25 14.18 -9.41
N ALA A 299 24.82 15.19 -8.67
CA ALA A 299 24.78 16.54 -9.15
C ALA A 299 26.17 16.91 -9.62
N SER A 300 26.29 17.21 -10.91
CA SER A 300 27.41 17.94 -11.48
C SER A 300 27.15 19.43 -11.31
#